data_6f23cf3d8834db62b439d278abe2de2a
#
_entry.id   6f23cf3d8834db62b439d278abe2de2a
#
_cell.length_a   1.000
_cell.length_b   1.000
_cell.length_c   1.000
_cell.angle_alpha   90.00
_cell.angle_beta   90.00
_cell.angle_gamma   90.00
#
_symmetry.space_group_name_H-M   'P 1'
#
loop_
_entity.id
_entity.type
_entity.pdbx_description
1 polymer ?
#
loop_
_entity_poly.entity_id
_entity_poly.type
_entity_poly.pdbx_seq_one_letter_code
_entity_poly.pdbx_strand_id
1 'polypeptide(L)'
;MINKMNIKNFVALLALLFAAFVVVGCNKDIEPVVHNNATTTMTLPISIDTRAGGIEGATNSELAINELRVYAFTNGKSAGHYYYSGDAVSKISFLLDLKLYASATQSVMLYAIANETSFLRYSNTTSLSASTSEAELKSLYFSHVDVKSGLPMFYASASPIALNVASEAAMPEDVVNADDHANHNLIAQTISMELQRAISKIEVFATKQPGEFAELKITGVRADKSGIRVRNYLMPQSITALQALEPHDIDQTLALESSSVVVSTTLPADYTTATESQKQAMRVDKQNYTSVLATPYYAFENPYGSSNPLIADASGKGAVLHIDYEFNGVARTALVNMPALERNTHYPVYCLFNNEGKMHIDYIVAPWEESTDNELWSDLVFDYPTYSSPVLPLDENAVRPFAQPIMWYAGDSEDGAFCCRFIMWAPKGQTWTALVDAPASEYEVRVYDKFGNLQPNATVEVIEGLTSYDWYTIKVVPLRNLKVSGVEEQVKLHIVYTPTWMHHSDYLLINGEQDNPAYLNSGNNPETIIITQIEQP
;
A
#
# COMPACT_ATOMS: atom_id res chain seq x y z
N MET A 1 -50.94 -24.21 11.01
CA MET A 1 -51.22 -24.90 9.71
C MET A 1 -50.41 -24.20 8.63
N ILE A 2 -49.22 -24.69 8.33
CA ILE A 2 -48.39 -24.16 7.25
C ILE A 2 -48.55 -25.12 6.07
N ASN A 3 -49.23 -24.64 5.03
CA ASN A 3 -49.46 -25.38 3.82
C ASN A 3 -48.11 -25.68 3.12
N LYS A 4 -47.81 -26.95 2.93
CA LYS A 4 -46.70 -27.42 2.09
C LYS A 4 -46.98 -27.02 0.63
N MET A 5 -46.37 -25.95 0.17
CA MET A 5 -46.35 -25.59 -1.23
C MET A 5 -45.46 -26.58 -1.99
N ASN A 6 -46.02 -27.24 -2.99
CA ASN A 6 -45.39 -28.33 -3.73
C ASN A 6 -44.25 -27.74 -4.62
N ILE A 7 -43.03 -28.23 -4.47
CA ILE A 7 -41.82 -27.78 -5.18
C ILE A 7 -42.02 -27.68 -6.70
N LYS A 8 -42.89 -28.51 -7.27
CA LYS A 8 -43.21 -28.44 -8.70
C LYS A 8 -43.95 -27.16 -9.11
N ASN A 9 -44.75 -26.57 -8.22
CA ASN A 9 -45.45 -25.32 -8.50
C ASN A 9 -44.54 -24.09 -8.33
N PHE A 10 -43.50 -24.19 -7.49
CA PHE A 10 -42.50 -23.13 -7.31
C PHE A 10 -41.56 -23.03 -8.53
N VAL A 11 -41.15 -24.18 -9.09
CA VAL A 11 -40.32 -24.21 -10.30
C VAL A 11 -41.11 -23.73 -11.53
N ALA A 12 -42.42 -24.04 -11.62
CA ALA A 12 -43.28 -23.54 -12.70
C ALA A 12 -43.50 -22.01 -12.60
N LEU A 13 -43.59 -21.46 -11.38
CA LEU A 13 -43.75 -20.01 -11.16
C LEU A 13 -42.45 -19.27 -11.49
N LEU A 14 -41.30 -19.86 -11.16
CA LEU A 14 -39.97 -19.29 -11.49
C LEU A 14 -39.73 -19.31 -13.01
N ALA A 15 -40.14 -20.38 -13.71
CA ALA A 15 -40.03 -20.47 -15.16
C ALA A 15 -40.95 -19.49 -15.90
N LEU A 16 -42.14 -19.20 -15.35
CA LEU A 16 -43.05 -18.18 -15.88
C LEU A 16 -42.54 -16.74 -15.64
N LEU A 17 -41.87 -16.48 -14.52
CA LEU A 17 -41.21 -15.18 -14.26
C LEU A 17 -39.99 -14.96 -15.18
N PHE A 18 -39.22 -16.01 -15.50
CA PHE A 18 -38.12 -15.90 -16.46
C PHE A 18 -38.63 -15.71 -17.91
N ALA A 19 -39.74 -16.34 -18.29
CA ALA A 19 -40.34 -16.15 -19.60
C ALA A 19 -40.97 -14.75 -19.79
N ALA A 20 -41.46 -14.12 -18.72
CA ALA A 20 -42.00 -12.76 -18.77
C ALA A 20 -40.92 -11.67 -18.91
N PHE A 21 -39.65 -11.94 -18.51
CA PHE A 21 -38.54 -10.99 -18.71
C PHE A 21 -37.91 -11.05 -20.10
N VAL A 22 -38.18 -12.08 -20.89
CA VAL A 22 -37.63 -12.22 -22.25
C VAL A 22 -38.51 -11.59 -23.33
N VAL A 23 -39.74 -11.13 -23.02
CA VAL A 23 -40.71 -10.62 -24.00
C VAL A 23 -40.97 -9.11 -23.91
N VAL A 24 -40.23 -8.37 -23.09
CA VAL A 24 -40.19 -6.89 -23.17
C VAL A 24 -38.88 -6.44 -23.78
N GLY A 25 -38.53 -7.04 -24.90
CA GLY A 25 -37.59 -6.46 -25.86
C GLY A 25 -38.39 -5.52 -26.77
N CYS A 26 -38.23 -4.23 -26.58
CA CYS A 26 -38.71 -3.24 -27.53
C CYS A 26 -38.26 -3.61 -28.94
N ASN A 27 -39.18 -3.99 -29.78
CA ASN A 27 -39.04 -3.83 -31.22
C ASN A 27 -39.06 -2.31 -31.53
N LYS A 28 -37.90 -1.67 -31.36
CA LYS A 28 -37.52 -0.61 -32.25
C LYS A 28 -36.82 -1.31 -33.39
N ASP A 29 -37.35 -1.19 -34.57
CA ASP A 29 -36.63 -1.41 -35.80
C ASP A 29 -35.37 -0.54 -35.75
N ILE A 30 -34.31 -1.10 -35.17
CA ILE A 30 -32.98 -0.59 -35.37
C ILE A 30 -32.69 -1.07 -36.79
N GLU A 31 -32.83 -0.20 -37.75
CA GLU A 31 -32.17 -0.37 -39.06
C GLU A 31 -30.78 -0.93 -38.74
N PRO A 32 -30.35 -2.05 -39.37
CA PRO A 32 -29.00 -2.56 -39.17
C PRO A 32 -28.10 -1.37 -39.57
N VAL A 33 -27.46 -0.77 -38.56
CA VAL A 33 -26.34 0.15 -38.81
C VAL A 33 -25.39 -0.73 -39.61
N VAL A 34 -25.34 -0.49 -40.90
CA VAL A 34 -24.34 -1.06 -41.79
C VAL A 34 -23.03 -0.51 -41.23
N HIS A 35 -22.45 -1.26 -40.31
CA HIS A 35 -21.09 -1.02 -39.90
C HIS A 35 -20.27 -1.19 -41.16
N ASN A 36 -19.89 -0.07 -41.72
CA ASN A 36 -18.90 -0.04 -42.78
C ASN A 36 -17.66 -0.66 -42.09
N ASN A 37 -17.41 -1.97 -42.31
CA ASN A 37 -16.30 -2.73 -41.77
C ASN A 37 -14.94 -2.26 -42.33
N ALA A 38 -14.91 -1.09 -42.99
CA ALA A 38 -13.70 -0.45 -43.42
C ALA A 38 -12.88 -0.05 -42.18
N THR A 39 -11.77 -0.73 -41.98
CA THR A 39 -10.75 -0.28 -41.04
C THR A 39 -9.87 0.77 -41.70
N THR A 40 -9.51 1.79 -40.95
CA THR A 40 -8.49 2.76 -41.32
C THR A 40 -7.27 2.58 -40.46
N THR A 41 -6.10 2.85 -40.99
CA THR A 41 -4.87 2.92 -40.21
C THR A 41 -4.70 4.37 -39.78
N MET A 42 -4.58 4.58 -38.48
CA MET A 42 -4.27 5.86 -37.83
C MET A 42 -3.06 5.68 -36.97
N THR A 43 -2.24 6.69 -36.85
CA THR A 43 -1.01 6.64 -36.11
C THR A 43 -1.12 7.47 -34.82
N LEU A 44 -0.87 6.83 -33.67
CA LEU A 44 -0.96 7.43 -32.36
C LEU A 44 0.44 7.76 -31.81
N PRO A 45 0.75 9.04 -31.55
CA PRO A 45 1.96 9.42 -30.86
C PRO A 45 1.94 8.95 -29.40
N ILE A 46 2.99 8.24 -28.98
CA ILE A 46 3.16 7.74 -27.63
C ILE A 46 4.52 8.22 -27.08
N SER A 47 4.52 8.68 -25.85
CA SER A 47 5.72 8.97 -25.06
C SER A 47 5.71 8.07 -23.82
N ILE A 48 6.78 7.34 -23.61
CA ILE A 48 6.96 6.47 -22.44
C ILE A 48 8.12 6.99 -21.61
N ASP A 49 7.91 7.06 -20.31
CA ASP A 49 8.91 7.45 -19.33
C ASP A 49 8.97 6.40 -18.22
N THR A 50 10.17 6.05 -17.78
CA THR A 50 10.36 5.34 -16.54
C THR A 50 10.58 6.37 -15.47
N ARG A 51 9.51 6.90 -14.87
CA ARG A 51 9.70 7.84 -13.78
C ARG A 51 10.57 7.26 -12.69
N ALA A 52 11.73 7.83 -12.59
CA ALA A 52 12.51 7.92 -11.39
C ALA A 52 13.07 9.32 -11.39
N GLY A 53 12.31 10.24 -11.01
CA GLY A 53 12.76 11.55 -10.62
C GLY A 53 13.10 11.52 -9.12
N GLY A 54 14.34 11.60 -8.75
CA GLY A 54 15.11 12.30 -7.74
C GLY A 54 14.86 12.08 -6.26
N ILE A 55 14.40 11.00 -5.72
CA ILE A 55 14.89 10.56 -4.41
C ILE A 55 15.90 9.44 -4.65
N GLU A 56 17.02 9.43 -3.89
CA GLU A 56 18.10 8.45 -3.95
C GLU A 56 17.61 6.99 -3.92
N GLY A 57 17.00 6.50 -4.96
CA GLY A 57 16.39 5.21 -4.92
C GLY A 57 16.59 4.37 -6.16
N ALA A 58 16.53 4.98 -7.34
CA ALA A 58 16.67 4.24 -8.58
C ALA A 58 18.03 4.51 -9.22
N THR A 59 18.75 3.44 -9.51
CA THR A 59 19.98 3.50 -10.30
C THR A 59 19.64 3.60 -11.79
N ASN A 60 20.58 4.06 -12.62
CA ASN A 60 20.38 4.11 -14.08
C ASN A 60 19.98 2.74 -14.66
N SER A 61 20.45 1.64 -14.07
CA SER A 61 20.06 0.29 -14.49
C SER A 61 18.62 -0.06 -14.10
N GLU A 62 18.10 0.51 -13.03
CA GLU A 62 16.70 0.34 -12.59
C GLU A 62 15.72 1.18 -13.39
N LEU A 63 16.22 2.18 -14.13
CA LEU A 63 15.48 3.05 -15.03
C LEU A 63 15.49 2.57 -16.49
N ALA A 64 16.40 1.68 -16.82
CA ALA A 64 16.70 1.32 -18.18
C ALA A 64 15.53 0.56 -18.85
N ILE A 65 15.09 1.06 -19.99
CA ILE A 65 14.28 0.34 -20.98
C ILE A 65 15.26 -0.21 -22.02
N ASN A 66 15.54 -1.51 -21.97
CA ASN A 66 16.36 -2.19 -22.98
C ASN A 66 15.47 -2.73 -24.12
N GLU A 67 14.26 -3.12 -23.77
CA GLU A 67 13.25 -3.65 -24.67
C GLU A 67 11.89 -3.11 -24.27
N LEU A 68 11.03 -2.86 -25.24
CA LEU A 68 9.68 -2.34 -25.02
C LEU A 68 8.71 -2.96 -26.01
N ARG A 69 7.59 -3.48 -25.51
CA ARG A 69 6.41 -3.82 -26.29
C ARG A 69 5.24 -2.96 -25.88
N VAL A 70 4.52 -2.47 -26.87
CA VAL A 70 3.26 -1.75 -26.63
C VAL A 70 2.16 -2.40 -27.42
N TYR A 71 1.03 -2.61 -26.78
CA TYR A 71 -0.16 -3.23 -27.34
C TYR A 71 -1.34 -2.30 -27.21
N ALA A 72 -2.13 -2.26 -28.28
CA ALA A 72 -3.43 -1.60 -28.29
C ALA A 72 -4.52 -2.62 -28.58
N PHE A 73 -5.58 -2.62 -27.77
CA PHE A 73 -6.75 -3.48 -27.97
C PHE A 73 -8.02 -2.65 -28.06
N THR A 74 -8.90 -3.04 -28.99
CA THR A 74 -10.25 -2.50 -29.10
C THR A 74 -11.24 -3.66 -28.94
N ASN A 75 -12.11 -3.58 -27.93
CA ASN A 75 -13.06 -4.65 -27.61
C ASN A 75 -12.37 -6.04 -27.48
N GLY A 76 -11.20 -6.08 -26.85
CA GLY A 76 -10.42 -7.31 -26.63
C GLY A 76 -9.70 -7.85 -27.88
N LYS A 77 -9.78 -7.17 -29.01
CA LYS A 77 -9.05 -7.53 -30.24
C LYS A 77 -7.85 -6.63 -30.44
N SER A 78 -6.73 -7.19 -30.90
CA SER A 78 -5.52 -6.42 -31.21
C SER A 78 -5.83 -5.36 -32.28
N ALA A 79 -5.54 -4.12 -31.96
CA ALA A 79 -5.66 -2.96 -32.83
C ALA A 79 -4.29 -2.42 -33.27
N GLY A 80 -3.23 -2.64 -32.49
CA GLY A 80 -1.88 -2.19 -32.81
C GLY A 80 -0.84 -2.85 -31.91
N HIS A 81 0.40 -2.89 -32.38
CA HIS A 81 1.55 -3.41 -31.64
C HIS A 81 2.82 -2.68 -32.10
N TYR A 82 3.67 -2.35 -31.13
CA TYR A 82 5.00 -1.79 -31.36
C TYR A 82 6.04 -2.58 -30.57
N TYR A 83 7.22 -2.73 -31.12
CA TYR A 83 8.36 -3.37 -30.45
C TYR A 83 9.62 -2.55 -30.66
N TYR A 84 10.31 -2.26 -29.58
CA TYR A 84 11.62 -1.64 -29.54
C TYR A 84 12.62 -2.57 -28.86
N SER A 85 13.82 -2.65 -29.39
CA SER A 85 14.99 -3.27 -28.76
C SER A 85 16.22 -2.48 -29.24
N GLY A 86 16.96 -1.93 -28.33
CA GLY A 86 18.08 -1.05 -28.66
C GLY A 86 18.91 -0.67 -27.45
N ASP A 87 19.57 0.48 -27.55
CA ASP A 87 20.32 1.04 -26.44
C ASP A 87 19.40 1.37 -25.26
N ALA A 88 19.91 1.17 -24.05
CA ALA A 88 19.16 1.44 -22.84
C ALA A 88 18.76 2.92 -22.73
N VAL A 89 17.48 3.19 -22.62
CA VAL A 89 16.91 4.54 -22.47
C VAL A 89 16.01 4.60 -21.24
N SER A 90 15.81 5.78 -20.66
CA SER A 90 14.81 6.00 -19.60
C SER A 90 13.53 6.62 -20.13
N LYS A 91 13.58 7.16 -21.36
CA LYS A 91 12.45 7.76 -22.05
C LYS A 91 12.51 7.44 -23.53
N ILE A 92 11.36 7.17 -24.13
CA ILE A 92 11.23 6.93 -25.56
C ILE A 92 9.92 7.47 -26.10
N SER A 93 9.97 8.13 -27.27
CA SER A 93 8.78 8.58 -28.02
C SER A 93 8.74 7.87 -29.36
N PHE A 94 7.58 7.38 -29.73
CA PHE A 94 7.37 6.63 -30.98
C PHE A 94 5.94 6.76 -31.48
N LEU A 95 5.70 6.28 -32.68
CA LEU A 95 4.40 6.25 -33.35
C LEU A 95 3.87 4.81 -33.35
N LEU A 96 2.62 4.63 -32.94
CA LEU A 96 1.93 3.35 -32.92
C LEU A 96 0.82 3.34 -33.96
N ASP A 97 0.95 2.49 -34.97
CA ASP A 97 -0.12 2.28 -35.97
C ASP A 97 -1.27 1.49 -35.34
N LEU A 98 -2.47 2.05 -35.47
CA LEU A 98 -3.72 1.48 -35.02
C LEU A 98 -4.64 1.16 -36.19
N LYS A 99 -5.11 -0.09 -36.24
CA LYS A 99 -6.20 -0.50 -37.15
C LYS A 99 -7.54 -0.29 -36.45
N LEU A 100 -8.19 0.80 -36.77
CA LEU A 100 -9.43 1.24 -36.16
C LEU A 100 -10.59 1.19 -37.14
N TYR A 101 -11.82 1.08 -36.64
CA TYR A 101 -13.00 1.26 -37.51
C TYR A 101 -13.16 2.71 -37.89
N ALA A 102 -13.71 2.97 -39.08
CA ALA A 102 -13.95 4.33 -39.59
C ALA A 102 -15.11 5.00 -38.84
N SER A 103 -14.90 5.35 -37.56
CA SER A 103 -15.83 6.17 -36.78
C SER A 103 -15.07 7.28 -36.05
N ALA A 104 -15.75 8.39 -35.77
CA ALA A 104 -15.13 9.60 -35.24
C ALA A 104 -14.44 9.43 -33.90
N THR A 105 -14.87 8.47 -33.09
CA THR A 105 -14.30 8.17 -31.79
C THR A 105 -14.16 6.66 -31.61
N GLN A 106 -13.00 6.22 -31.16
CA GLN A 106 -12.68 4.85 -30.85
C GLN A 106 -12.15 4.78 -29.42
N SER A 107 -12.37 3.64 -28.75
CA SER A 107 -11.81 3.39 -27.41
C SER A 107 -10.79 2.29 -27.49
N VAL A 108 -9.60 2.54 -26.96
CA VAL A 108 -8.49 1.56 -26.94
C VAL A 108 -8.00 1.33 -25.50
N MET A 109 -7.69 0.07 -25.20
CA MET A 109 -6.89 -0.30 -24.02
C MET A 109 -5.43 -0.36 -24.45
N LEU A 110 -4.57 0.29 -23.70
CA LEU A 110 -3.13 0.33 -23.96
C LEU A 110 -2.37 -0.41 -22.86
N TYR A 111 -1.43 -1.22 -23.27
CA TYR A 111 -0.51 -1.94 -22.40
C TYR A 111 0.91 -1.74 -22.89
N ALA A 112 1.85 -1.50 -21.97
CA ALA A 112 3.27 -1.53 -22.28
C ALA A 112 3.99 -2.51 -21.35
N ILE A 113 5.00 -3.19 -21.89
CA ILE A 113 5.85 -4.14 -21.17
C ILE A 113 7.29 -3.81 -21.51
N ALA A 114 8.12 -3.55 -20.50
CA ALA A 114 9.54 -3.33 -20.70
C ALA A 114 10.38 -4.47 -20.09
N ASN A 115 11.54 -4.69 -20.70
CA ASN A 115 12.57 -5.63 -20.27
C ASN A 115 12.08 -7.08 -20.20
N GLU A 116 11.38 -7.53 -21.24
CA GLU A 116 10.82 -8.90 -21.29
C GLU A 116 11.88 -9.99 -21.11
N THR A 117 13.10 -9.78 -21.55
CA THR A 117 14.23 -10.72 -21.38
C THR A 117 14.56 -10.95 -19.92
N SER A 118 14.30 -9.99 -19.02
CA SER A 118 14.61 -10.11 -17.59
C SER A 118 13.76 -11.15 -16.87
N PHE A 119 12.56 -11.46 -17.36
CA PHE A 119 11.61 -12.33 -16.67
C PHE A 119 10.95 -13.38 -17.58
N LEU A 120 10.96 -13.19 -18.90
CA LEU A 120 10.22 -14.05 -19.82
C LEU A 120 10.64 -15.52 -19.74
N ARG A 121 11.92 -15.78 -19.58
CA ARG A 121 12.48 -17.14 -19.39
C ARG A 121 11.83 -17.90 -18.20
N TYR A 122 11.35 -17.17 -17.21
CA TYR A 122 10.80 -17.71 -15.95
C TYR A 122 9.29 -17.52 -15.83
N SER A 123 8.62 -17.23 -16.94
CA SER A 123 7.19 -16.91 -16.99
C SER A 123 6.34 -18.12 -17.39
N ASN A 124 5.01 -17.96 -17.31
CA ASN A 124 4.04 -18.90 -17.83
C ASN A 124 3.86 -18.83 -19.36
N THR A 125 4.61 -17.95 -20.03
CA THR A 125 4.65 -17.87 -21.49
C THR A 125 6.10 -17.93 -21.97
N THR A 126 6.32 -18.49 -23.17
CA THR A 126 7.66 -18.64 -23.74
C THR A 126 8.07 -17.49 -24.66
N SER A 127 7.12 -16.67 -25.07
CA SER A 127 7.37 -15.54 -25.97
C SER A 127 6.22 -14.53 -25.90
N LEU A 128 6.55 -13.28 -26.17
CA LEU A 128 5.58 -12.22 -26.45
C LEU A 128 5.71 -11.84 -27.94
N SER A 129 4.58 -11.54 -28.57
CA SER A 129 4.55 -11.19 -30.01
C SER A 129 3.39 -10.25 -30.33
N ALA A 130 3.32 -9.77 -31.56
CA ALA A 130 2.19 -8.95 -32.02
C ALA A 130 0.83 -9.67 -31.91
N SER A 131 0.82 -11.01 -31.82
CA SER A 131 -0.40 -11.82 -31.68
C SER A 131 -0.77 -12.15 -30.24
N THR A 132 0.02 -11.72 -29.25
CA THR A 132 -0.29 -11.92 -27.82
C THR A 132 -1.63 -11.25 -27.50
N SER A 133 -2.54 -11.99 -26.91
CA SER A 133 -3.88 -11.50 -26.56
C SER A 133 -3.87 -10.67 -25.28
N GLU A 134 -4.89 -9.84 -25.10
CA GLU A 134 -5.07 -9.06 -23.86
C GLU A 134 -5.20 -9.97 -22.63
N ALA A 135 -5.86 -11.13 -22.75
CA ALA A 135 -6.02 -12.08 -21.67
C ALA A 135 -4.68 -12.73 -21.26
N GLU A 136 -3.82 -13.04 -22.22
CA GLU A 136 -2.47 -13.55 -21.95
C GLU A 136 -1.62 -12.51 -21.22
N LEU A 137 -1.66 -11.22 -21.63
CA LEU A 137 -0.95 -10.15 -20.94
C LEU A 137 -1.41 -10.02 -19.47
N LYS A 138 -2.73 -10.01 -19.24
CA LYS A 138 -3.31 -9.88 -17.90
C LYS A 138 -3.00 -11.07 -16.99
N SER A 139 -2.76 -12.25 -17.54
CA SER A 139 -2.47 -13.48 -16.79
C SER A 139 -0.98 -13.82 -16.72
N LEU A 140 -0.13 -13.01 -17.33
CA LEU A 140 1.31 -13.22 -17.35
C LEU A 140 1.90 -13.12 -15.95
N TYR A 141 2.59 -14.20 -15.51
CA TYR A 141 3.33 -14.22 -14.26
C TYR A 141 4.75 -14.77 -14.49
N PHE A 142 5.64 -14.48 -13.55
CA PHE A 142 7.04 -14.91 -13.58
C PHE A 142 7.50 -15.32 -12.17
N SER A 143 8.51 -16.18 -12.10
CA SER A 143 9.03 -16.74 -10.84
C SER A 143 10.47 -16.32 -10.52
N HIS A 144 11.12 -15.58 -11.39
CA HIS A 144 12.47 -15.06 -11.21
C HIS A 144 12.69 -13.85 -12.11
N VAL A 145 13.63 -12.99 -11.72
CA VAL A 145 14.04 -11.81 -12.49
C VAL A 145 15.56 -11.81 -12.66
N ASP A 146 16.03 -11.72 -13.89
CA ASP A 146 17.41 -11.39 -14.17
C ASP A 146 17.61 -9.88 -14.18
N VAL A 147 17.96 -9.32 -13.03
CA VAL A 147 18.12 -7.86 -12.86
C VAL A 147 19.18 -7.24 -13.74
N LYS A 148 20.10 -8.03 -14.30
CA LYS A 148 21.13 -7.53 -15.23
C LYS A 148 20.53 -7.18 -16.59
N SER A 149 19.41 -7.81 -16.94
CA SER A 149 18.67 -7.55 -18.17
C SER A 149 17.62 -6.42 -18.02
N GLY A 150 17.66 -5.70 -16.90
CA GLY A 150 16.71 -4.65 -16.54
C GLY A 150 15.60 -5.16 -15.61
N LEU A 151 14.81 -4.25 -15.07
CA LEU A 151 13.71 -4.63 -14.22
C LEU A 151 12.42 -4.85 -15.05
N PRO A 152 11.56 -5.82 -14.69
CA PRO A 152 10.27 -5.99 -15.32
C PRO A 152 9.38 -4.78 -15.01
N MET A 153 9.00 -4.06 -16.06
CA MET A 153 8.11 -2.89 -15.93
C MET A 153 6.90 -3.03 -16.85
N PHE A 154 5.82 -2.39 -16.46
CA PHE A 154 4.58 -2.43 -17.18
C PHE A 154 3.84 -1.08 -17.12
N TYR A 155 2.94 -0.89 -18.07
CA TYR A 155 1.85 0.07 -18.04
C TYR A 155 0.56 -0.64 -18.45
N ALA A 156 -0.54 -0.30 -17.82
CA ALA A 156 -1.88 -0.70 -18.22
C ALA A 156 -2.83 0.47 -18.04
N SER A 157 -3.52 0.87 -19.08
CA SER A 157 -4.54 1.91 -18.95
C SER A 157 -5.66 1.45 -18.00
N ALA A 158 -6.03 2.29 -17.02
CA ALA A 158 -7.06 1.96 -16.03
C ALA A 158 -8.46 1.79 -16.66
N SER A 159 -8.70 2.45 -17.78
CA SER A 159 -9.94 2.40 -18.55
C SER A 159 -9.64 2.57 -20.04
N PRO A 160 -10.58 2.22 -20.94
CA PRO A 160 -10.41 2.49 -22.36
C PRO A 160 -10.22 3.98 -22.63
N ILE A 161 -9.18 4.30 -23.37
CA ILE A 161 -8.85 5.67 -23.77
C ILE A 161 -9.63 5.99 -25.04
N ALA A 162 -10.41 7.06 -25.01
CA ALA A 162 -11.13 7.56 -26.17
C ALA A 162 -10.17 8.32 -27.10
N LEU A 163 -10.06 7.86 -28.34
CA LEU A 163 -9.25 8.51 -29.37
C LEU A 163 -10.15 9.24 -30.35
N ASN A 164 -9.87 10.51 -30.61
CA ASN A 164 -10.53 11.28 -31.64
C ASN A 164 -9.80 11.10 -32.99
N VAL A 165 -10.27 10.16 -33.76
CA VAL A 165 -9.68 9.82 -35.07
C VAL A 165 -10.05 10.78 -36.19
N ALA A 166 -10.88 11.80 -35.93
CA ALA A 166 -11.26 12.82 -36.90
C ALA A 166 -10.32 14.03 -36.91
N SER A 167 -9.37 14.12 -35.97
CA SER A 167 -8.40 15.23 -35.91
C SER A 167 -6.99 14.71 -36.21
N GLU A 168 -6.23 15.52 -36.89
CA GLU A 168 -4.86 15.24 -37.32
C GLU A 168 -3.88 16.18 -36.60
N ALA A 169 -2.68 15.68 -36.29
CA ALA A 169 -1.61 16.44 -35.67
C ALA A 169 -0.36 16.54 -36.56
N ALA A 170 0.50 17.49 -36.23
CA ALA A 170 1.86 17.51 -36.76
C ALA A 170 2.70 16.41 -36.09
N MET A 171 3.75 15.97 -36.78
CA MET A 171 4.73 15.02 -36.27
C MET A 171 5.40 15.60 -35.00
N PRO A 172 5.39 14.88 -33.86
CA PRO A 172 6.16 15.30 -32.68
C PRO A 172 7.67 15.28 -32.94
N GLU A 173 8.42 16.04 -32.15
CA GLU A 173 9.88 15.98 -32.14
C GLU A 173 10.38 14.71 -31.47
N ASP A 174 11.61 14.29 -31.75
CA ASP A 174 12.32 13.17 -31.10
C ASP A 174 11.62 11.81 -31.17
N VAL A 175 10.89 11.55 -32.25
CA VAL A 175 10.22 10.25 -32.46
C VAL A 175 11.18 9.27 -33.14
N VAL A 176 11.44 8.11 -32.51
CA VAL A 176 12.46 7.13 -32.95
C VAL A 176 12.12 6.41 -34.28
N ASN A 177 10.84 6.39 -34.70
CA ASN A 177 10.37 5.77 -35.96
C ASN A 177 9.63 6.75 -36.88
N ALA A 178 10.00 8.02 -36.84
CA ALA A 178 9.34 9.07 -37.63
C ALA A 178 9.39 8.78 -39.13
N ASP A 179 10.50 8.28 -39.65
CA ASP A 179 10.71 8.04 -41.09
C ASP A 179 9.74 6.99 -41.66
N ASP A 180 9.36 5.99 -40.83
CA ASP A 180 8.42 4.94 -41.25
C ASP A 180 6.98 5.45 -41.39
N HIS A 181 6.68 6.65 -40.86
CA HIS A 181 5.32 7.20 -40.72
C HIS A 181 5.13 8.55 -41.39
N ALA A 182 6.08 8.99 -42.25
CA ALA A 182 6.08 10.32 -42.85
C ALA A 182 4.79 10.71 -43.64
N ASN A 183 4.00 9.72 -44.07
CA ASN A 183 2.75 9.92 -44.82
C ASN A 183 1.51 9.38 -44.09
N HIS A 184 1.62 9.06 -42.80
CA HIS A 184 0.50 8.54 -42.02
C HIS A 184 -0.31 9.68 -41.39
N ASN A 185 -1.62 9.46 -41.24
CA ASN A 185 -2.49 10.38 -40.52
C ASN A 185 -2.28 10.24 -39.03
N LEU A 186 -1.77 11.28 -38.38
CA LEU A 186 -1.52 11.31 -36.95
C LEU A 186 -2.77 11.74 -36.19
N ILE A 187 -3.10 11.00 -35.16
CA ILE A 187 -4.13 11.38 -34.18
C ILE A 187 -3.62 12.57 -33.37
N ALA A 188 -4.43 13.65 -33.29
CA ALA A 188 -4.07 14.88 -32.56
C ALA A 188 -4.11 14.72 -31.04
N GLN A 189 -3.60 13.59 -30.53
CA GLN A 189 -3.55 13.27 -29.12
C GLN A 189 -2.28 12.48 -28.84
N THR A 190 -1.40 13.01 -28.01
CA THR A 190 -0.22 12.26 -27.53
C THR A 190 -0.59 11.53 -26.24
N ILE A 191 -0.27 10.25 -26.15
CA ILE A 191 -0.45 9.47 -24.93
C ILE A 191 0.88 9.37 -24.19
N SER A 192 0.89 9.85 -22.96
CA SER A 192 2.00 9.64 -22.04
C SER A 192 1.74 8.40 -21.21
N MET A 193 2.71 7.50 -21.19
CA MET A 193 2.67 6.28 -20.39
C MET A 193 3.82 6.31 -19.38
N GLU A 194 3.50 6.01 -18.14
CA GLU A 194 4.46 5.89 -17.06
C GLU A 194 4.61 4.43 -16.68
N LEU A 195 5.81 3.87 -16.90
CA LEU A 195 6.07 2.48 -16.57
C LEU A 195 6.26 2.31 -15.07
N GLN A 196 5.59 1.31 -14.51
CA GLN A 196 5.72 0.90 -13.13
C GLN A 196 6.48 -0.43 -13.05
N ARG A 197 7.32 -0.58 -12.02
CA ARG A 197 8.04 -1.84 -11.79
C ARG A 197 7.08 -2.89 -11.23
N ALA A 198 7.16 -4.11 -11.75
CA ALA A 198 6.30 -5.21 -11.30
C ALA A 198 6.76 -5.86 -9.98
N ILE A 199 7.78 -5.32 -9.35
CA ILE A 199 8.42 -5.84 -8.12
C ILE A 199 8.63 -4.70 -7.13
N SER A 200 8.91 -5.04 -5.87
CA SER A 200 9.33 -4.11 -4.82
C SER A 200 10.86 -4.17 -4.61
N LYS A 201 11.42 -3.12 -4.01
CA LYS A 201 12.84 -2.98 -3.66
C LYS A 201 12.98 -2.89 -2.15
N ILE A 202 13.85 -3.72 -1.57
CA ILE A 202 14.19 -3.69 -0.15
C ILE A 202 15.68 -3.44 -0.01
N GLU A 203 16.06 -2.44 0.78
CA GLU A 203 17.42 -2.15 1.20
C GLU A 203 17.51 -2.25 2.72
N VAL A 204 18.68 -2.65 3.24
CA VAL A 204 18.91 -2.78 4.69
C VAL A 204 20.11 -1.94 5.07
N PHE A 205 19.93 -1.12 6.08
CA PHE A 205 20.92 -0.19 6.62
C PHE A 205 21.08 -0.42 8.12
N ALA A 206 22.32 -0.31 8.63
CA ALA A 206 22.60 -0.52 10.05
C ALA A 206 23.46 0.62 10.64
N THR A 207 23.16 1.02 11.87
CA THR A 207 23.91 2.02 12.62
C THR A 207 23.85 1.75 14.12
N LYS A 208 24.66 2.45 14.90
CA LYS A 208 24.70 2.37 16.37
C LYS A 208 24.22 3.68 17.00
N GLN A 209 23.79 3.61 18.26
CA GLN A 209 23.55 4.82 19.06
C GLN A 209 24.81 5.66 19.22
N PRO A 210 24.69 6.99 19.43
CA PRO A 210 25.84 7.87 19.70
C PRO A 210 26.63 7.39 20.92
N GLY A 211 27.95 7.41 20.80
CA GLY A 211 28.84 7.01 21.89
C GLY A 211 28.97 5.50 22.11
N GLU A 212 28.32 4.68 21.28
CA GLU A 212 28.46 3.22 21.35
C GLU A 212 29.73 2.77 20.65
N PHE A 213 30.63 2.17 21.42
CA PHE A 213 31.94 1.70 20.93
C PHE A 213 31.98 0.17 20.75
N ALA A 214 30.91 -0.55 21.08
CA ALA A 214 30.83 -1.98 20.89
C ALA A 214 31.06 -2.36 19.44
N GLU A 215 31.75 -3.48 19.22
CA GLU A 215 31.89 -4.06 17.89
C GLU A 215 30.55 -4.64 17.44
N LEU A 216 30.03 -4.14 16.33
CA LEU A 216 28.81 -4.63 15.70
C LEU A 216 29.13 -5.10 14.28
N LYS A 217 28.79 -6.34 13.98
CA LYS A 217 28.90 -6.95 12.65
C LYS A 217 27.58 -7.56 12.25
N ILE A 218 27.09 -7.24 11.08
CA ILE A 218 25.99 -7.99 10.45
C ILE A 218 26.61 -9.19 9.74
N THR A 219 26.19 -10.39 10.12
CA THR A 219 26.74 -11.66 9.62
C THR A 219 25.82 -12.37 8.65
N GLY A 220 24.54 -11.97 8.55
CA GLY A 220 23.59 -12.53 7.61
C GLY A 220 22.30 -11.72 7.54
N VAL A 221 21.70 -11.74 6.37
CA VAL A 221 20.31 -11.29 6.16
C VAL A 221 19.60 -12.33 5.32
N ARG A 222 18.42 -12.74 5.73
CA ARG A 222 17.59 -13.69 4.97
C ARG A 222 16.11 -13.30 5.06
N ALA A 223 15.42 -13.49 3.96
CA ALA A 223 13.96 -13.35 3.92
C ALA A 223 13.31 -14.72 4.22
N ASP A 224 12.37 -14.72 5.16
CA ASP A 224 11.68 -15.93 5.58
C ASP A 224 10.78 -16.47 4.46
N LYS A 225 10.84 -17.76 4.24
CA LYS A 225 10.10 -18.46 3.18
C LYS A 225 8.58 -18.27 3.25
N SER A 226 8.01 -18.14 4.44
CA SER A 226 6.57 -18.00 4.63
C SER A 226 6.02 -16.68 4.07
N GLY A 227 6.87 -15.63 4.09
CA GLY A 227 6.52 -14.27 3.68
C GLY A 227 6.95 -13.92 2.25
N ILE A 228 7.75 -14.74 1.57
CA ILE A 228 8.13 -14.52 0.18
C ILE A 228 7.32 -15.40 -0.75
N ARG A 229 7.02 -14.89 -1.97
CA ARG A 229 6.18 -15.59 -2.94
C ARG A 229 7.01 -16.25 -4.02
N VAL A 230 6.54 -17.43 -4.51
CA VAL A 230 7.23 -18.19 -5.56
C VAL A 230 7.11 -17.56 -6.94
N ARG A 231 6.14 -16.66 -7.13
CA ARG A 231 5.88 -15.98 -8.40
C ARG A 231 5.21 -14.63 -8.19
N ASN A 232 5.28 -13.78 -9.20
CA ASN A 232 4.55 -12.51 -9.25
C ASN A 232 3.84 -12.34 -10.59
N TYR A 233 2.77 -11.56 -10.62
CA TYR A 233 2.12 -11.16 -11.86
C TYR A 233 2.77 -9.91 -12.44
N LEU A 234 2.91 -9.87 -13.76
CA LEU A 234 3.41 -8.67 -14.42
C LEU A 234 2.41 -7.51 -14.32
N MET A 235 1.13 -7.78 -14.59
CA MET A 235 0.05 -6.80 -14.48
C MET A 235 -0.61 -6.84 -13.09
N PRO A 236 -1.15 -5.71 -12.59
CA PRO A 236 -1.87 -5.67 -11.33
C PRO A 236 -2.98 -6.71 -11.24
N GLN A 237 -3.12 -7.33 -10.07
CA GLN A 237 -4.13 -8.34 -9.78
C GLN A 237 -5.00 -7.93 -8.60
N SER A 238 -6.13 -8.60 -8.44
CA SER A 238 -6.94 -8.45 -7.23
C SER A 238 -6.21 -8.99 -5.99
N ILE A 239 -6.48 -8.44 -4.83
CA ILE A 239 -5.94 -8.91 -3.55
C ILE A 239 -6.18 -10.42 -3.39
N THR A 240 -7.37 -10.91 -3.74
CA THR A 240 -7.70 -12.34 -3.67
C THR A 240 -6.74 -13.19 -4.52
N ALA A 241 -6.37 -12.72 -5.71
CA ALA A 241 -5.41 -13.43 -6.57
C ALA A 241 -4.00 -13.43 -5.96
N LEU A 242 -3.57 -12.31 -5.38
CA LEU A 242 -2.28 -12.22 -4.68
C LEU A 242 -2.24 -13.07 -3.41
N GLN A 243 -3.33 -13.12 -2.65
CA GLN A 243 -3.47 -13.96 -1.45
C GLN A 243 -3.41 -15.47 -1.77
N ALA A 244 -3.77 -15.84 -2.99
CA ALA A 244 -3.71 -17.23 -3.46
C ALA A 244 -2.31 -17.65 -3.93
N LEU A 245 -1.33 -16.73 -3.98
CA LEU A 245 0.05 -17.07 -4.35
C LEU A 245 0.71 -17.89 -3.23
N GLU A 246 1.40 -18.94 -3.65
CA GLU A 246 2.11 -19.83 -2.74
C GLU A 246 3.36 -19.18 -2.15
N PRO A 247 3.69 -19.45 -0.86
CA PRO A 247 4.96 -19.06 -0.28
C PRO A 247 6.11 -19.88 -0.86
N HIS A 248 7.34 -19.44 -0.62
CA HIS A 248 8.53 -20.17 -1.02
C HIS A 248 8.77 -21.38 -0.12
N ASP A 249 9.51 -22.39 -0.62
CA ASP A 249 9.83 -23.61 0.15
C ASP A 249 11.02 -23.41 1.09
N ILE A 250 11.91 -22.48 0.77
CA ILE A 250 13.15 -22.19 1.52
C ILE A 250 13.33 -20.69 1.73
N ASP A 251 14.04 -20.35 2.82
CA ASP A 251 14.45 -18.97 3.08
C ASP A 251 15.40 -18.49 1.98
N GLN A 252 15.30 -17.19 1.66
CA GLN A 252 16.19 -16.55 0.69
C GLN A 252 17.32 -15.83 1.43
N THR A 253 18.55 -16.29 1.26
CA THR A 253 19.74 -15.60 1.77
C THR A 253 20.06 -14.42 0.87
N LEU A 254 20.21 -13.23 1.46
CA LEU A 254 20.53 -12.00 0.76
C LEU A 254 22.04 -11.76 0.80
N ALA A 255 22.60 -11.32 -0.32
CA ALA A 255 24.03 -11.07 -0.42
C ALA A 255 24.41 -9.82 0.38
N LEU A 256 25.37 -9.95 1.28
CA LEU A 256 25.97 -8.83 2.01
C LEU A 256 27.04 -8.16 1.17
N GLU A 257 27.34 -6.89 1.46
CA GLU A 257 28.46 -6.12 0.86
C GLU A 257 29.82 -6.86 0.97
N SER A 258 29.97 -7.68 2.03
CA SER A 258 31.13 -8.55 2.27
C SER A 258 30.69 -9.76 3.09
N SER A 259 31.59 -10.70 3.39
CA SER A 259 31.28 -11.90 4.20
C SER A 259 30.65 -11.57 5.56
N SER A 260 30.93 -10.37 6.09
CA SER A 260 30.24 -9.73 7.22
C SER A 260 30.44 -8.23 7.11
N VAL A 261 29.41 -7.45 7.47
CA VAL A 261 29.44 -5.99 7.38
C VAL A 261 29.72 -5.40 8.77
N VAL A 262 30.89 -4.76 8.94
CA VAL A 262 31.22 -4.04 10.16
C VAL A 262 30.49 -2.71 10.18
N VAL A 263 29.64 -2.48 11.19
CA VAL A 263 28.90 -1.25 11.35
C VAL A 263 29.75 -0.24 12.14
N SER A 264 30.36 0.68 11.40
CA SER A 264 31.22 1.75 11.97
C SER A 264 30.45 3.05 12.21
N THR A 265 29.30 3.23 11.59
CA THR A 265 28.46 4.44 11.72
C THR A 265 27.75 4.52 13.08
N THR A 266 27.52 5.75 13.52
CA THR A 266 26.67 6.06 14.69
C THR A 266 25.75 7.21 14.30
N LEU A 267 24.58 7.27 14.95
CA LEU A 267 23.73 8.46 14.85
C LEU A 267 24.47 9.72 15.36
N PRO A 268 24.07 10.93 14.95
CA PRO A 268 24.64 12.19 15.43
C PRO A 268 24.65 12.29 16.96
N ALA A 269 25.64 12.97 17.52
CA ALA A 269 25.85 13.05 18.97
C ALA A 269 24.69 13.74 19.72
N ASP A 270 23.96 14.62 19.04
CA ASP A 270 22.78 15.31 19.58
C ASP A 270 21.50 14.47 19.56
N TYR A 271 21.53 13.26 18.98
CA TYR A 271 20.40 12.33 18.96
C TYR A 271 19.79 12.13 20.35
N THR A 272 20.62 11.97 21.39
CA THR A 272 20.12 11.71 22.77
C THR A 272 19.35 12.88 23.38
N THR A 273 19.61 14.10 22.93
CA THR A 273 19.01 15.35 23.44
C THR A 273 17.98 15.94 22.48
N ALA A 274 17.86 15.37 21.29
CA ALA A 274 16.93 15.83 20.26
C ALA A 274 15.47 15.55 20.65
N THR A 275 14.54 16.30 20.07
CA THR A 275 13.09 16.00 20.14
C THR A 275 12.79 14.72 19.40
N GLU A 276 11.66 14.06 19.69
CA GLU A 276 11.29 12.80 19.02
C GLU A 276 11.21 12.96 17.49
N SER A 277 10.64 14.04 16.98
CA SER A 277 10.61 14.33 15.54
C SER A 277 12.01 14.44 14.93
N GLN A 278 12.96 15.07 15.65
CA GLN A 278 14.37 15.16 15.19
C GLN A 278 15.05 13.79 15.27
N LYS A 279 14.81 13.02 16.34
CA LYS A 279 15.34 11.66 16.46
C LYS A 279 14.86 10.78 15.33
N GLN A 280 13.60 10.88 14.99
CA GLN A 280 13.01 10.14 13.89
C GLN A 280 13.66 10.53 12.56
N ALA A 281 13.78 11.82 12.25
CA ALA A 281 14.48 12.27 11.04
C ALA A 281 15.92 11.71 10.98
N MET A 282 16.64 11.68 12.12
CA MET A 282 17.99 11.11 12.18
C MET A 282 18.01 9.59 11.98
N ARG A 283 16.96 8.86 12.47
CA ARG A 283 16.85 7.42 12.33
C ARG A 283 16.56 6.93 10.92
N VAL A 284 16.02 7.77 10.07
CA VAL A 284 15.73 7.44 8.67
C VAL A 284 16.63 8.17 7.67
N ASP A 285 17.63 8.89 8.15
CA ASP A 285 18.63 9.52 7.30
C ASP A 285 19.73 8.52 6.92
N LYS A 286 19.68 8.07 5.68
CA LYS A 286 20.62 7.11 5.10
C LYS A 286 22.10 7.46 5.30
N GLN A 287 22.44 8.75 5.40
CA GLN A 287 23.82 9.20 5.59
C GLN A 287 24.40 8.77 6.95
N ASN A 288 23.54 8.47 7.92
CA ASN A 288 23.94 8.02 9.25
C ASN A 288 24.16 6.51 9.34
N TYR A 289 24.03 5.77 8.22
CA TYR A 289 23.98 4.31 8.21
C TYR A 289 25.02 3.69 7.30
N THR A 290 25.39 2.47 7.63
CA THR A 290 26.17 1.57 6.78
C THR A 290 25.20 0.72 5.96
N SER A 291 25.37 0.68 4.63
CA SER A 291 24.65 -0.27 3.77
C SER A 291 25.04 -1.71 4.11
N VAL A 292 24.06 -2.59 4.17
CA VAL A 292 24.25 -3.98 4.58
C VAL A 292 24.28 -4.92 3.37
N LEU A 293 23.39 -4.71 2.40
CA LEU A 293 23.24 -5.57 1.24
C LEU A 293 24.11 -5.09 0.08
N ALA A 294 24.81 -6.02 -0.58
CA ALA A 294 25.59 -5.76 -1.80
C ALA A 294 24.74 -5.28 -2.98
N THR A 295 23.51 -5.75 -3.03
CA THR A 295 22.48 -5.31 -3.99
C THR A 295 21.14 -5.27 -3.28
N PRO A 296 20.23 -4.38 -3.68
CA PRO A 296 18.86 -4.41 -3.16
C PRO A 296 18.22 -5.79 -3.35
N TYR A 297 17.38 -6.17 -2.43
CA TYR A 297 16.53 -7.34 -2.58
C TYR A 297 15.25 -6.97 -3.34
N TYR A 298 15.06 -7.55 -4.50
CA TYR A 298 13.85 -7.35 -5.30
C TYR A 298 12.83 -8.42 -4.95
N ALA A 299 11.81 -8.02 -4.20
CA ALA A 299 10.77 -8.92 -3.70
C ALA A 299 9.52 -8.90 -4.57
N PHE A 300 8.79 -10.00 -4.57
CA PHE A 300 7.48 -10.12 -5.19
C PHE A 300 6.38 -9.55 -4.28
N GLU A 301 5.25 -9.18 -4.88
CA GLU A 301 4.12 -8.68 -4.12
C GLU A 301 3.64 -9.68 -3.07
N ASN A 302 3.38 -9.16 -1.88
CA ASN A 302 2.77 -9.90 -0.80
C ASN A 302 1.74 -9.02 -0.10
N PRO A 303 0.43 -9.30 -0.20
CA PRO A 303 -0.61 -8.48 0.41
C PRO A 303 -0.72 -8.66 1.93
N TYR A 304 0.09 -9.54 2.52
CA TYR A 304 0.17 -9.73 3.96
C TYR A 304 1.36 -8.96 4.52
N GLY A 305 1.19 -8.30 5.66
CA GLY A 305 2.26 -7.57 6.32
C GLY A 305 1.80 -6.95 7.62
N SER A 306 2.71 -6.28 8.31
CA SER A 306 2.47 -5.56 9.55
C SER A 306 3.03 -4.15 9.46
N SER A 307 2.31 -3.14 9.90
CA SER A 307 2.82 -1.78 10.02
C SER A 307 3.83 -1.62 11.15
N ASN A 308 3.85 -2.57 12.09
CA ASN A 308 4.81 -2.57 13.20
C ASN A 308 5.91 -3.61 12.95
N PRO A 309 7.18 -3.18 12.78
CA PRO A 309 8.28 -4.09 12.49
C PRO A 309 8.58 -5.11 13.59
N LEU A 310 8.07 -4.89 14.81
CA LEU A 310 8.25 -5.78 15.97
C LEU A 310 7.11 -6.80 16.12
N ILE A 311 6.02 -6.65 15.38
CA ILE A 311 4.83 -7.50 15.49
C ILE A 311 4.64 -8.28 14.18
N ALA A 312 4.56 -9.60 14.26
CA ALA A 312 4.30 -10.43 13.11
C ALA A 312 2.88 -10.21 12.57
N ASP A 313 2.72 -10.28 11.26
CA ASP A 313 1.41 -10.35 10.62
C ASP A 313 0.56 -11.46 11.23
N ALA A 314 -0.70 -11.16 11.57
CA ALA A 314 -1.60 -12.09 12.26
C ALA A 314 -1.85 -13.41 11.51
N SER A 315 -1.70 -13.41 10.18
CA SER A 315 -1.83 -14.62 9.35
C SER A 315 -0.55 -15.47 9.31
N GLY A 316 0.59 -14.93 9.77
CA GLY A 316 1.92 -15.55 9.65
C GLY A 316 2.42 -15.65 8.21
N LYS A 317 1.86 -14.86 7.28
CA LYS A 317 2.20 -14.86 5.85
C LYS A 317 2.89 -13.57 5.39
N GLY A 318 3.04 -12.60 6.28
CA GLY A 318 3.78 -11.37 6.03
C GLY A 318 5.27 -11.65 5.80
N ALA A 319 5.92 -10.78 5.04
CA ALA A 319 7.35 -10.90 4.82
C ALA A 319 8.12 -10.57 6.11
N VAL A 320 9.12 -11.40 6.43
CA VAL A 320 9.99 -11.23 7.59
C VAL A 320 11.44 -11.29 7.14
N LEU A 321 12.23 -10.30 7.55
CA LEU A 321 13.68 -10.36 7.39
C LEU A 321 14.31 -10.79 8.71
N HIS A 322 15.19 -11.76 8.65
CA HIS A 322 16.05 -12.15 9.76
C HIS A 322 17.40 -11.45 9.59
N ILE A 323 17.80 -10.67 10.58
CA ILE A 323 19.09 -9.98 10.63
C ILE A 323 19.96 -10.72 11.64
N ASP A 324 20.94 -11.47 11.17
CA ASP A 324 21.92 -12.14 12.00
C ASP A 324 23.10 -11.19 12.22
N TYR A 325 23.52 -11.02 13.49
CA TYR A 325 24.60 -10.09 13.86
C TYR A 325 25.38 -10.56 15.06
N GLU A 326 26.60 -10.07 15.18
CA GLU A 326 27.43 -10.20 16.38
C GLU A 326 27.57 -8.83 17.05
N PHE A 327 27.29 -8.80 18.35
CA PHE A 327 27.51 -7.64 19.20
C PHE A 327 28.51 -8.00 20.28
N ASN A 328 29.70 -7.38 20.26
CA ASN A 328 30.84 -7.75 21.10
C ASN A 328 31.17 -9.27 21.05
N GLY A 329 31.16 -9.85 19.86
CA GLY A 329 31.44 -11.28 19.67
C GLY A 329 30.30 -12.22 20.07
N VAL A 330 29.15 -11.71 20.50
CA VAL A 330 27.97 -12.52 20.85
C VAL A 330 27.02 -12.53 19.67
N ALA A 331 26.78 -13.70 19.08
CA ALA A 331 25.86 -13.89 17.97
C ALA A 331 24.40 -13.71 18.44
N ARG A 332 23.61 -13.01 17.64
CA ARG A 332 22.20 -12.73 17.84
C ARG A 332 21.45 -12.70 16.52
N THR A 333 20.14 -12.86 16.57
CA THR A 333 19.24 -12.66 15.42
C THR A 333 18.11 -11.73 15.83
N ALA A 334 17.80 -10.78 14.99
CA ALA A 334 16.61 -9.94 15.12
C ALA A 334 15.66 -10.17 13.93
N LEU A 335 14.37 -9.98 14.17
CA LEU A 335 13.33 -10.13 13.18
C LEU A 335 12.78 -8.74 12.79
N VAL A 336 12.64 -8.51 11.51
CA VAL A 336 11.99 -7.33 10.95
C VAL A 336 10.73 -7.79 10.23
N ASN A 337 9.56 -7.52 10.80
CA ASN A 337 8.30 -7.79 10.12
C ASN A 337 8.03 -6.65 9.15
N MET A 338 7.91 -7.00 7.87
CA MET A 338 7.70 -6.02 6.81
C MET A 338 6.21 -5.68 6.66
N PRO A 339 5.88 -4.48 6.17
CA PRO A 339 4.54 -4.19 5.71
C PRO A 339 4.17 -5.06 4.49
N ALA A 340 2.95 -4.95 4.01
CA ALA A 340 2.58 -5.54 2.74
C ALA A 340 3.57 -5.09 1.65
N LEU A 341 4.08 -6.03 0.87
CA LEU A 341 5.02 -5.71 -0.21
C LEU A 341 4.24 -5.41 -1.48
N GLU A 342 4.32 -4.18 -1.95
CA GLU A 342 3.62 -3.71 -3.14
C GLU A 342 4.61 -3.49 -4.29
N ARG A 343 4.13 -3.71 -5.51
CA ARG A 343 4.91 -3.39 -6.71
C ARG A 343 5.28 -1.91 -6.75
N ASN A 344 6.33 -1.59 -7.44
CA ASN A 344 6.82 -0.22 -7.64
C ASN A 344 7.06 0.54 -6.31
N THR A 345 7.35 -0.18 -5.22
CA THR A 345 7.54 0.39 -3.88
C THR A 345 8.93 0.08 -3.37
N HIS A 346 9.55 1.06 -2.73
CA HIS A 346 10.87 0.98 -2.12
C HIS A 346 10.73 0.93 -0.59
N TYR A 347 11.41 -0.02 0.03
CA TYR A 347 11.40 -0.30 1.47
C TYR A 347 12.83 -0.22 2.02
N PRO A 348 13.37 0.96 2.35
CA PRO A 348 14.60 1.07 3.12
C PRO A 348 14.33 0.70 4.59
N VAL A 349 15.05 -0.27 5.11
CA VAL A 349 14.97 -0.77 6.48
C VAL A 349 16.15 -0.25 7.27
N TYR A 350 15.90 0.52 8.31
CA TYR A 350 16.91 1.15 9.15
C TYR A 350 17.02 0.43 10.51
N CYS A 351 18.15 -0.19 10.77
CA CYS A 351 18.43 -0.96 11.97
C CYS A 351 19.35 -0.16 12.90
N LEU A 352 18.81 0.40 13.97
CA LEU A 352 19.56 1.12 14.99
C LEU A 352 19.86 0.19 16.17
N PHE A 353 21.12 0.02 16.56
CA PHE A 353 21.53 -0.81 17.66
C PHE A 353 21.89 0.04 18.89
N ASN A 354 21.28 -0.28 20.03
CA ASN A 354 21.54 0.40 21.29
C ASN A 354 22.73 -0.24 22.05
N ASN A 355 23.09 0.34 23.19
CA ASN A 355 24.23 -0.05 24.01
C ASN A 355 24.12 -1.47 24.61
N GLU A 356 22.94 -2.05 24.59
CA GLU A 356 22.70 -3.44 25.01
C GLU A 356 22.75 -4.42 23.83
N GLY A 357 22.95 -3.92 22.63
CA GLY A 357 22.88 -4.67 21.38
C GLY A 357 21.45 -5.09 21.02
N LYS A 358 20.45 -4.41 21.53
CA LYS A 358 19.07 -4.51 21.06
C LYS A 358 18.90 -3.65 19.81
N MET A 359 18.13 -4.13 18.85
CA MET A 359 17.86 -3.45 17.60
C MET A 359 16.51 -2.72 17.69
N HIS A 360 16.54 -1.43 17.36
CA HIS A 360 15.37 -0.63 17.01
C HIS A 360 15.25 -0.58 15.50
N ILE A 361 14.05 -0.67 14.98
CA ILE A 361 13.80 -0.80 13.53
C ILE A 361 12.87 0.32 13.10
N ASP A 362 13.31 1.06 12.11
CA ASP A 362 12.46 1.96 11.33
C ASP A 362 12.48 1.49 9.87
N TYR A 363 11.38 1.64 9.17
CA TYR A 363 11.35 1.48 7.72
C TYR A 363 10.52 2.60 7.09
N ILE A 364 10.83 2.92 5.85
CA ILE A 364 10.02 3.81 5.04
C ILE A 364 9.32 2.96 3.99
N VAL A 365 8.06 3.27 3.72
CA VAL A 365 7.32 2.78 2.56
C VAL A 365 7.23 3.95 1.60
N ALA A 366 7.96 3.91 0.51
CA ALA A 366 7.98 5.00 -0.46
C ALA A 366 7.65 4.47 -1.85
N PRO A 367 6.88 5.21 -2.66
CA PRO A 367 6.80 4.92 -4.08
C PRO A 367 8.22 4.86 -4.65
N TRP A 368 8.48 3.92 -5.50
CA TRP A 368 9.78 3.81 -6.20
C TRP A 368 9.87 4.83 -7.35
N GLU A 369 9.24 5.96 -7.15
CA GLU A 369 9.13 7.10 -8.03
C GLU A 369 9.42 8.36 -7.23
N GLU A 370 9.99 9.37 -7.88
CA GLU A 370 10.10 10.66 -7.26
C GLU A 370 8.72 11.31 -7.13
N SER A 371 8.39 11.73 -5.92
CA SER A 371 7.52 12.86 -5.73
C SER A 371 8.40 14.11 -5.79
N THR A 372 8.11 15.03 -6.68
CA THR A 372 8.71 16.37 -6.73
C THR A 372 8.28 17.24 -5.55
N ASP A 373 7.33 16.76 -4.79
CA ASP A 373 6.98 17.31 -3.49
C ASP A 373 7.78 16.51 -2.44
N ASN A 374 8.64 17.19 -1.72
CA ASN A 374 9.30 16.71 -0.49
C ASN A 374 8.28 16.40 0.62
N GLU A 375 7.19 15.76 0.29
CA GLU A 375 6.42 15.02 1.25
C GLU A 375 7.20 13.74 1.54
N LEU A 376 8.20 13.89 2.43
CA LEU A 376 8.57 12.81 3.33
C LEU A 376 7.25 12.15 3.70
N TRP A 377 7.07 10.90 3.32
CA TRP A 377 6.01 10.09 3.89
C TRP A 377 6.24 10.17 5.38
N SER A 378 5.59 11.15 5.98
CA SER A 378 5.78 11.42 7.38
C SER A 378 5.25 10.20 8.09
N ASP A 379 6.06 9.69 8.98
CA ASP A 379 5.65 8.72 9.96
C ASP A 379 4.27 9.09 10.48
N LEU A 380 3.51 8.07 10.88
CA LEU A 380 2.28 8.30 11.61
C LEU A 380 2.56 9.23 12.78
N VAL A 381 2.21 10.50 12.65
CA VAL A 381 2.40 11.49 13.69
C VAL A 381 1.05 11.83 14.27
N PHE A 382 0.88 11.49 15.52
CA PHE A 382 -0.32 11.81 16.30
C PHE A 382 0.06 12.10 17.75
N ASP A 383 -0.80 12.86 18.42
CA ASP A 383 -0.69 13.05 19.85
C ASP A 383 -1.49 11.95 20.56
N TYR A 384 -0.93 11.38 21.63
CA TYR A 384 -1.66 10.41 22.42
C TYR A 384 -2.96 11.00 22.94
N PRO A 385 -4.07 10.21 22.93
CA PRO A 385 -5.36 10.69 23.39
C PRO A 385 -5.29 11.25 24.82
N THR A 386 -5.81 12.47 24.98
CA THR A 386 -5.91 13.13 26.29
C THR A 386 -7.34 13.00 26.81
N TYR A 387 -7.52 12.36 27.95
CA TYR A 387 -8.84 12.17 28.56
C TYR A 387 -9.34 13.45 29.19
N SER A 388 -10.61 13.76 28.94
CA SER A 388 -11.25 14.94 29.53
C SER A 388 -12.27 14.62 30.61
N SER A 389 -12.96 13.50 30.54
CA SER A 389 -13.89 12.98 31.56
C SER A 389 -14.72 11.80 30.99
N PRO A 390 -15.51 11.06 31.76
CA PRO A 390 -15.37 10.94 33.19
C PRO A 390 -14.20 10.03 33.55
N VAL A 391 -13.56 10.34 34.67
CA VAL A 391 -12.51 9.51 35.26
C VAL A 391 -12.83 9.33 36.74
N LEU A 392 -12.60 8.15 37.26
CA LEU A 392 -12.70 7.94 38.71
C LEU A 392 -11.65 8.82 39.40
N PRO A 393 -11.98 9.48 40.51
CA PRO A 393 -11.00 10.17 41.32
C PRO A 393 -9.86 9.22 41.69
N LEU A 394 -8.64 9.71 41.66
CA LEU A 394 -7.48 8.95 42.13
C LEU A 394 -7.71 8.58 43.60
N ASP A 395 -7.83 7.32 43.90
CA ASP A 395 -7.68 6.83 45.25
C ASP A 395 -6.18 6.81 45.55
N GLU A 396 -5.72 7.69 46.44
CA GLU A 396 -4.32 7.79 46.85
C GLU A 396 -3.79 6.49 47.45
N ASN A 397 -4.67 5.58 47.83
CA ASN A 397 -4.35 4.25 48.38
C ASN A 397 -4.49 3.11 47.35
N ALA A 398 -4.91 3.43 46.10
CA ALA A 398 -5.06 2.41 45.09
C ALA A 398 -3.70 1.90 44.60
N VAL A 399 -3.62 0.59 44.37
CA VAL A 399 -2.45 -0.09 43.80
C VAL A 399 -2.13 0.41 42.37
N ARG A 400 -2.97 1.27 41.79
CA ARG A 400 -2.86 1.84 40.43
C ARG A 400 -2.89 3.36 40.48
N PRO A 401 -1.77 4.04 40.12
CA PRO A 401 -1.68 5.49 40.22
C PRO A 401 -2.32 6.24 39.04
N PHE A 402 -3.09 5.58 38.17
CA PHE A 402 -3.59 6.16 36.92
C PHE A 402 -5.12 6.29 36.93
N ALA A 403 -5.60 7.42 36.41
CA ALA A 403 -7.03 7.63 36.16
C ALA A 403 -7.56 6.54 35.22
N GLN A 404 -8.64 5.85 35.63
CA GLN A 404 -9.26 4.81 34.81
C GLN A 404 -10.36 5.43 33.96
N PRO A 405 -10.34 5.28 32.62
CA PRO A 405 -11.43 5.69 31.76
C PRO A 405 -12.73 4.96 32.14
N ILE A 406 -13.77 5.72 32.44
CA ILE A 406 -15.09 5.19 32.77
C ILE A 406 -16.16 5.82 31.91
N MET A 407 -17.32 5.17 31.86
CA MET A 407 -18.55 5.69 31.27
C MET A 407 -19.76 5.10 31.99
N TRP A 408 -20.94 5.74 31.84
CA TRP A 408 -22.22 5.21 32.30
C TRP A 408 -23.35 5.57 31.35
N TYR A 409 -24.40 4.81 31.35
CA TYR A 409 -25.57 5.11 30.55
C TYR A 409 -26.36 6.27 31.16
N ALA A 410 -26.56 7.33 30.40
CA ALA A 410 -27.26 8.55 30.81
C ALA A 410 -28.56 8.80 29.99
N GLY A 411 -29.18 7.75 29.46
CA GLY A 411 -30.32 7.88 28.54
C GLY A 411 -29.91 8.47 27.19
N ASP A 412 -30.66 9.45 26.74
CA ASP A 412 -30.39 10.14 25.47
C ASP A 412 -29.28 11.22 25.58
N SER A 413 -28.71 11.42 26.78
CA SER A 413 -27.63 12.37 27.03
C SER A 413 -26.25 11.74 26.83
N GLU A 414 -25.29 12.56 26.41
CA GLU A 414 -23.87 12.16 26.36
C GLU A 414 -23.12 12.45 27.67
N ASP A 415 -23.78 12.84 28.75
CA ASP A 415 -23.14 13.24 30.01
C ASP A 415 -22.35 12.11 30.66
N GLY A 416 -22.73 10.86 30.41
CA GLY A 416 -22.00 9.67 30.87
C GLY A 416 -20.99 9.10 29.90
N ALA A 417 -20.78 9.73 28.74
CA ALA A 417 -19.86 9.22 27.72
C ALA A 417 -18.39 9.38 28.15
N PHE A 418 -17.58 8.39 27.86
CA PHE A 418 -16.13 8.58 27.87
C PHE A 418 -15.74 9.61 26.80
N CYS A 419 -14.84 10.54 27.13
CA CYS A 419 -14.34 11.56 26.22
C CYS A 419 -12.80 11.59 26.23
N CYS A 420 -12.21 11.62 25.03
CA CYS A 420 -10.80 11.96 24.85
C CYS A 420 -10.61 12.90 23.66
N ARG A 421 -9.50 13.63 23.66
CA ARG A 421 -9.05 14.46 22.54
C ARG A 421 -7.97 13.72 21.79
N PHE A 422 -8.05 13.77 20.47
CA PHE A 422 -7.09 13.13 19.58
C PHE A 422 -6.82 14.02 18.37
N ILE A 423 -5.59 14.04 17.91
CA ILE A 423 -5.19 14.66 16.66
C ILE A 423 -4.15 13.78 15.96
N MET A 424 -4.32 13.59 14.68
CA MET A 424 -3.34 12.99 13.79
C MET A 424 -2.79 14.05 12.86
N TRP A 425 -1.47 14.22 12.83
CA TRP A 425 -0.78 15.27 12.09
C TRP A 425 -0.37 14.84 10.70
N ALA A 426 -0.11 13.56 10.52
CA ALA A 426 0.44 12.98 9.30
C ALA A 426 0.13 11.47 9.20
N PRO A 427 0.11 10.90 7.99
CA PRO A 427 0.23 11.57 6.68
C PRO A 427 -1.02 12.33 6.28
N LYS A 428 -0.86 13.41 5.55
CA LYS A 428 -1.95 14.23 5.04
C LYS A 428 -2.73 13.50 3.94
N GLY A 429 -4.04 13.80 3.82
CA GLY A 429 -4.95 13.14 2.87
C GLY A 429 -5.32 11.72 3.25
N GLN A 430 -4.83 11.23 4.38
CA GLN A 430 -5.19 9.93 4.94
C GLN A 430 -6.38 10.05 5.87
N THR A 431 -7.06 8.93 6.12
CA THR A 431 -8.19 8.89 7.05
C THR A 431 -7.88 8.01 8.24
N TRP A 432 -8.37 8.42 9.41
CA TRP A 432 -8.45 7.57 10.58
C TRP A 432 -9.89 7.44 11.06
N THR A 433 -10.22 6.34 11.72
CA THR A 433 -11.56 6.04 12.21
C THR A 433 -11.47 5.56 13.65
N ALA A 434 -12.28 6.14 14.54
CA ALA A 434 -12.41 5.63 15.89
C ALA A 434 -13.50 4.55 15.94
N LEU A 435 -13.23 3.43 16.62
CA LEU A 435 -14.17 2.33 16.77
C LEU A 435 -14.00 1.61 18.12
N VAL A 436 -15.01 0.86 18.53
CA VAL A 436 -14.95 0.01 19.72
C VAL A 436 -15.20 -1.46 19.35
N ASP A 437 -14.62 -2.37 20.12
CA ASP A 437 -14.76 -3.82 19.96
C ASP A 437 -16.08 -4.39 20.51
N ALA A 438 -17.14 -3.63 20.38
CA ALA A 438 -18.45 -3.98 20.90
C ALA A 438 -19.56 -3.73 19.86
N PRO A 439 -20.74 -4.38 19.98
CA PRO A 439 -21.84 -4.18 19.04
C PRO A 439 -22.31 -2.71 19.00
N ALA A 440 -22.52 -2.18 17.80
CA ALA A 440 -23.06 -0.82 17.58
C ALA A 440 -24.46 -0.59 18.19
N SER A 441 -25.16 -1.65 18.56
CA SER A 441 -26.43 -1.57 19.31
C SER A 441 -26.22 -1.33 20.81
N GLU A 442 -25.02 -1.50 21.32
CA GLU A 442 -24.70 -1.34 22.74
C GLU A 442 -23.87 -0.08 23.02
N TYR A 443 -23.01 0.28 22.08
CA TYR A 443 -22.13 1.44 22.20
C TYR A 443 -22.00 2.17 20.85
N GLU A 444 -21.94 3.49 20.91
CA GLU A 444 -21.75 4.34 19.75
C GLU A 444 -20.47 5.16 19.91
N VAL A 445 -19.66 5.23 18.85
CA VAL A 445 -18.51 6.12 18.80
C VAL A 445 -18.87 7.36 18.00
N ARG A 446 -18.67 8.52 18.59
CA ARG A 446 -18.89 9.84 17.95
C ARG A 446 -17.59 10.64 17.95
N VAL A 447 -17.27 11.22 16.82
CA VAL A 447 -16.09 12.09 16.67
C VAL A 447 -16.58 13.49 16.30
N TYR A 448 -16.13 14.48 17.03
CA TYR A 448 -16.49 15.89 16.80
C TYR A 448 -15.24 16.70 16.48
N ASP A 449 -15.34 17.62 15.52
CA ASP A 449 -14.30 18.61 15.28
C ASP A 449 -14.24 19.67 16.40
N LYS A 450 -13.28 20.57 16.33
CA LYS A 450 -13.10 21.69 17.28
C LYS A 450 -14.31 22.66 17.36
N PHE A 451 -15.20 22.63 16.37
CA PHE A 451 -16.42 23.44 16.33
C PHE A 451 -17.65 22.70 16.84
N GLY A 452 -17.50 21.42 17.21
CA GLY A 452 -18.58 20.55 17.66
C GLY A 452 -19.37 19.89 16.53
N ASN A 453 -18.86 19.89 15.30
CA ASN A 453 -19.51 19.20 14.19
C ASN A 453 -19.19 17.71 14.23
N LEU A 454 -20.24 16.88 14.17
CA LEU A 454 -20.11 15.42 14.15
C LEU A 454 -19.49 14.96 12.81
N GLN A 455 -18.47 14.11 12.91
CA GLN A 455 -17.81 13.52 11.76
C GLN A 455 -18.53 12.24 11.32
N PRO A 456 -18.84 12.08 10.01
CA PRO A 456 -19.55 10.90 9.52
C PRO A 456 -18.78 9.61 9.81
N ASN A 457 -19.49 8.59 10.31
CA ASN A 457 -18.93 7.27 10.61
C ASN A 457 -17.70 7.29 11.53
N ALA A 458 -17.58 8.31 12.39
CA ALA A 458 -16.40 8.53 13.25
C ALA A 458 -15.05 8.55 12.48
N THR A 459 -15.07 8.98 11.22
CA THR A 459 -13.91 9.00 10.32
C THR A 459 -13.51 10.43 10.01
N VAL A 460 -12.21 10.69 10.03
CA VAL A 460 -11.60 12.01 9.83
C VAL A 460 -10.46 11.91 8.82
N GLU A 461 -10.41 12.88 7.90
CA GLU A 461 -9.27 13.07 7.00
C GLU A 461 -8.23 13.99 7.63
N VAL A 462 -6.96 13.63 7.50
CA VAL A 462 -5.82 14.45 7.94
C VAL A 462 -5.57 15.55 6.92
N ILE A 463 -5.84 16.79 7.30
CA ILE A 463 -5.74 17.97 6.42
C ILE A 463 -4.43 18.75 6.66
N GLU A 464 -4.08 19.61 5.70
CA GLU A 464 -2.97 20.54 5.85
C GLU A 464 -3.26 21.68 6.83
N GLY A 465 -2.18 22.23 7.43
CA GLY A 465 -2.26 23.42 8.25
C GLY A 465 -2.89 23.21 9.62
N LEU A 466 -2.96 21.96 10.11
CA LEU A 466 -3.40 21.67 11.47
C LEU A 466 -2.50 22.39 12.49
N THR A 467 -3.11 22.85 13.55
CA THR A 467 -2.45 23.44 14.72
C THR A 467 -2.78 22.64 15.98
N SER A 468 -2.04 22.83 17.05
CA SER A 468 -2.29 22.15 18.33
C SER A 468 -3.68 22.46 18.95
N TYR A 469 -4.49 23.29 18.31
CA TYR A 469 -5.88 23.58 18.69
C TYR A 469 -6.89 22.86 17.80
N ASP A 470 -6.46 22.08 16.81
CA ASP A 470 -7.33 21.42 15.83
C ASP A 470 -7.63 19.96 16.19
N TRP A 471 -7.63 19.64 17.48
CA TRP A 471 -8.00 18.30 17.95
C TRP A 471 -9.46 17.95 17.71
N TYR A 472 -9.71 16.67 17.57
CA TYR A 472 -11.03 16.08 17.54
C TYR A 472 -11.38 15.53 18.92
N THR A 473 -12.66 15.58 19.27
CA THR A 473 -13.18 14.96 20.48
C THR A 473 -13.82 13.64 20.12
N ILE A 474 -13.26 12.54 20.62
CA ILE A 474 -13.82 11.20 20.50
C ILE A 474 -14.67 10.93 21.74
N LYS A 475 -15.92 10.51 21.53
CA LYS A 475 -16.83 10.07 22.59
C LYS A 475 -17.23 8.63 22.38
N VAL A 476 -17.21 7.83 23.45
CA VAL A 476 -17.81 6.49 23.49
C VAL A 476 -19.05 6.57 24.35
N VAL A 477 -20.20 6.38 23.74
CA VAL A 477 -21.53 6.58 24.35
C VAL A 477 -22.16 5.22 24.58
N PRO A 478 -22.44 4.80 25.85
CA PRO A 478 -23.24 3.62 26.12
C PRO A 478 -24.69 3.86 25.70
N LEU A 479 -25.27 2.93 24.97
CA LEU A 479 -26.66 2.98 24.51
C LEU A 479 -27.61 2.18 25.41
N ARG A 480 -27.10 1.55 26.47
CA ARG A 480 -27.85 0.76 27.45
C ARG A 480 -27.18 0.77 28.83
N ASN A 481 -27.97 0.45 29.84
CA ASN A 481 -27.43 0.12 31.17
C ASN A 481 -26.56 -1.14 31.14
N LEU A 482 -25.83 -1.37 32.23
CA LEU A 482 -25.11 -2.64 32.47
C LEU A 482 -26.05 -3.82 32.27
N LYS A 483 -25.54 -4.92 31.68
CA LYS A 483 -26.30 -6.16 31.48
C LYS A 483 -26.72 -6.78 32.82
N VAL A 484 -25.84 -6.63 33.81
CA VAL A 484 -26.09 -7.08 35.17
C VAL A 484 -25.77 -5.91 36.11
N SER A 485 -26.76 -5.48 36.91
CA SER A 485 -26.57 -4.37 37.86
C SER A 485 -25.42 -4.67 38.83
N GLY A 486 -24.52 -3.68 38.99
CA GLY A 486 -23.33 -3.79 39.83
C GLY A 486 -22.16 -4.60 39.22
N VAL A 487 -22.29 -5.10 38.00
CA VAL A 487 -21.21 -5.79 37.29
C VAL A 487 -20.68 -4.91 36.18
N GLU A 488 -19.49 -4.38 36.37
CA GLU A 488 -18.81 -3.53 35.39
C GLU A 488 -18.56 -4.28 34.07
N GLU A 489 -18.68 -3.54 32.95
CA GLU A 489 -18.39 -4.05 31.61
C GLU A 489 -17.23 -3.23 30.99
N GLN A 490 -16.38 -3.88 30.22
CA GLN A 490 -15.27 -3.20 29.56
C GLN A 490 -15.43 -3.24 28.04
N VAL A 491 -15.10 -2.13 27.40
CA VAL A 491 -14.94 -2.03 25.94
C VAL A 491 -13.58 -1.44 25.62
N LYS A 492 -13.06 -1.78 24.46
CA LYS A 492 -11.78 -1.28 23.97
C LYS A 492 -12.02 -0.29 22.83
N LEU A 493 -11.52 0.92 23.01
CA LEU A 493 -11.47 1.92 21.96
C LEU A 493 -10.19 1.71 21.14
N HIS A 494 -10.35 1.71 19.83
CA HIS A 494 -9.27 1.66 18.85
C HIS A 494 -9.36 2.88 17.92
N ILE A 495 -8.23 3.30 17.40
CA ILE A 495 -8.17 4.19 16.25
C ILE A 495 -7.52 3.43 15.12
N VAL A 496 -8.27 3.26 14.03
CA VAL A 496 -7.84 2.55 12.84
C VAL A 496 -7.41 3.55 11.80
N TYR A 497 -6.34 3.25 11.14
CA TYR A 497 -5.78 4.04 10.08
C TYR A 497 -5.64 3.15 8.83
N THR A 498 -6.06 3.68 7.68
CA THR A 498 -5.95 2.97 6.40
C THR A 498 -5.14 3.84 5.45
N PRO A 499 -3.84 3.56 5.31
CA PRO A 499 -3.01 4.28 4.35
C PRO A 499 -3.50 4.05 2.91
N THR A 500 -3.41 5.06 2.06
CA THR A 500 -3.79 4.94 0.65
C THR A 500 -2.96 3.93 -0.13
N TRP A 501 -1.76 3.62 0.36
CA TRP A 501 -0.81 2.66 -0.24
C TRP A 501 -0.92 1.24 0.34
N MET A 502 -1.69 1.05 1.43
CA MET A 502 -1.92 -0.26 2.03
C MET A 502 -3.30 -0.79 1.67
N HIS A 503 -3.41 -2.11 1.54
CA HIS A 503 -4.69 -2.78 1.29
C HIS A 503 -5.38 -3.24 2.58
N HIS A 504 -4.87 -2.86 3.74
CA HIS A 504 -5.45 -3.19 5.04
C HIS A 504 -5.35 -2.00 5.99
N SER A 505 -6.23 -2.01 6.98
CA SER A 505 -6.25 -1.03 8.05
C SER A 505 -5.46 -1.55 9.24
N ASP A 506 -4.73 -0.66 9.89
CA ASP A 506 -3.97 -0.95 11.10
C ASP A 506 -4.48 -0.15 12.29
N TYR A 507 -4.25 -0.69 13.47
CA TYR A 507 -4.53 0.00 14.73
C TYR A 507 -3.36 0.91 15.10
N LEU A 508 -3.67 2.15 15.49
CA LEU A 508 -2.67 3.05 16.05
C LEU A 508 -2.32 2.67 17.49
N LEU A 509 -1.07 2.89 17.88
CA LEU A 509 -0.58 2.67 19.25
C LEU A 509 -1.02 3.81 20.18
N ILE A 510 -2.32 4.01 20.31
CA ILE A 510 -2.94 5.17 20.98
C ILE A 510 -2.76 5.22 22.50
N ASN A 511 -2.35 4.15 23.11
CA ASN A 511 -2.16 4.07 24.56
C ASN A 511 -0.69 4.28 24.99
N GLY A 512 0.15 4.73 24.10
CA GLY A 512 1.56 4.97 24.34
C GLY A 512 2.42 3.71 24.26
N GLU A 513 3.72 3.88 24.40
CA GLU A 513 4.67 2.79 24.49
C GLU A 513 4.65 2.17 25.90
N GLN A 514 4.93 0.89 25.98
CA GLN A 514 4.88 0.11 27.23
C GLN A 514 5.70 0.73 28.37
N ASP A 515 6.79 1.43 28.07
CA ASP A 515 7.69 2.09 29.01
C ASP A 515 7.38 3.57 29.22
N ASN A 516 6.32 4.10 28.58
CA ASN A 516 5.92 5.49 28.72
C ASN A 516 5.12 5.67 30.04
N PRO A 517 5.50 6.60 30.94
CA PRO A 517 4.75 6.88 32.15
C PRO A 517 3.33 7.41 31.89
N ALA A 518 3.03 7.88 30.67
CA ALA A 518 1.68 8.21 30.24
C ALA A 518 0.85 6.98 29.80
N TYR A 519 1.40 5.79 29.83
CA TYR A 519 0.72 4.54 29.52
C TYR A 519 -0.37 4.24 30.57
N LEU A 520 -1.62 4.46 30.16
CA LEU A 520 -2.73 4.62 31.11
C LEU A 520 -3.51 3.35 31.40
N ASN A 521 -3.20 2.24 30.73
CA ASN A 521 -3.97 1.02 30.88
C ASN A 521 -3.10 -0.21 31.14
N SER A 522 -3.40 -0.86 32.25
CA SER A 522 -2.69 -2.05 32.72
C SER A 522 -2.86 -3.30 31.85
N GLY A 523 -3.40 -3.18 30.65
CA GLY A 523 -3.65 -4.33 29.77
C GLY A 523 -2.49 -4.73 28.87
N ASN A 524 -1.33 -4.07 28.94
CA ASN A 524 -0.19 -4.28 28.04
C ASN A 524 -0.55 -4.25 26.54
N ASN A 525 -1.61 -3.53 26.16
CA ASN A 525 -1.99 -3.39 24.79
C ASN A 525 -1.90 -1.91 24.38
N PRO A 526 -0.86 -1.51 23.65
CA PRO A 526 -0.66 -0.13 23.21
C PRO A 526 -1.69 0.35 22.20
N GLU A 527 -2.40 -0.56 21.53
CA GLU A 527 -3.37 -0.27 20.47
C GLU A 527 -4.76 0.08 21.01
N THR A 528 -4.98 -0.04 22.32
CA THR A 528 -6.33 0.07 22.89
C THR A 528 -6.39 0.95 24.11
N ILE A 529 -7.51 1.67 24.27
CA ILE A 529 -7.93 2.29 25.53
C ILE A 529 -9.08 1.45 26.08
N ILE A 530 -8.89 0.86 27.26
CA ILE A 530 -9.93 0.09 27.94
C ILE A 530 -10.80 1.06 28.72
N ILE A 531 -12.08 1.10 28.40
CA ILE A 531 -13.08 1.95 29.05
C ILE A 531 -14.02 1.06 29.84
N THR A 532 -14.24 1.38 31.12
CA THR A 532 -15.10 0.59 31.99
C THR A 532 -16.47 1.26 32.11
N GLN A 533 -17.53 0.55 31.70
CA GLN A 533 -18.89 1.00 31.99
C GLN A 533 -19.25 0.64 33.43
N ILE A 534 -19.69 1.65 34.16
CA ILE A 534 -20.13 1.53 35.57
C ILE A 534 -21.62 1.88 35.67
N GLU A 535 -22.24 1.66 36.84
CA GLU A 535 -23.57 2.24 37.15
C GLU A 535 -23.45 3.78 37.22
N GLN A 536 -24.54 4.44 36.90
CA GLN A 536 -24.57 5.90 37.02
C GLN A 536 -24.30 6.29 38.48
N PRO A 537 -23.32 7.16 38.75
CA PRO A 537 -22.96 7.60 40.10
C PRO A 537 -24.06 8.31 40.85
#